data_619b90211521e60d7631fe663dbaa41e
#
_entry.id   619b90211521e60d7631fe663dbaa41e
#
_cell.length_a   1.000
_cell.length_b   1.000
_cell.length_c   1.000
_cell.angle_alpha   90.00
_cell.angle_beta   90.00
_cell.angle_gamma   90.00
#
_symmetry.space_group_name_H-M   'P 1'
#
loop_
_entity.id
_entity.type
_entity.pdbx_description
1 polymer ?
#
loop_
_entity_poly.entity_id
_entity_poly.type
_entity_poly.pdbx_seq_one_letter_code
_entity_poly.pdbx_strand_id
1 'polypeptide(L)'
;MSVSPAELLRLHRELDRTSRTNKSGRFLSGWQTTHPYAGRYLNSTHVVAQDPGALQSYNFLSDSSSLTDAITLFHARTDGVAYARDAVYVSSGSSPLLLGSFLALKEMGVKEVCYVPPVYYSCYYFCASLGVPMRQVSADLLHSETAEIDLPERRSALVLCDPIWVFGTTVHERQIEKIAQWQRRTGSLVLVDGTFQYARWDRSSRAEPTSRLDRDLTFRLVCPTKSLAVHGTRFAYLLLPPELRETVRYACANITGATGAANEHFALRIMEVLDSDESNDALVRHIQAERDRLLDSGVIRAEAAPPQAGYYAFAVLDDASMKEAIVMDQRFFGLDGFDNHVRVNLLYPGWPQP
;
A
#
# COMPACT_ATOMS: atom_id res chain seq x y z
N MET A 1 -19.63 16.98 2.09
CA MET A 1 -20.49 15.81 1.70
C MET A 1 -19.54 14.71 1.26
N SER A 2 -19.56 13.56 1.93
CA SER A 2 -18.68 12.44 1.56
C SER A 2 -19.02 11.95 0.14
N VAL A 3 -17.99 11.80 -0.68
CA VAL A 3 -18.10 11.26 -2.05
C VAL A 3 -18.50 9.79 -1.98
N SER A 4 -19.52 9.38 -2.72
CA SER A 4 -19.96 7.98 -2.71
C SER A 4 -18.94 7.05 -3.39
N PRO A 5 -18.89 5.75 -3.03
CA PRO A 5 -18.03 4.78 -3.73
C PRO A 5 -18.23 4.74 -5.25
N ALA A 6 -19.47 4.93 -5.73
CA ALA A 6 -19.78 4.97 -7.16
C ALA A 6 -19.15 6.20 -7.83
N GLU A 7 -19.21 7.35 -7.18
CA GLU A 7 -18.60 8.59 -7.65
C GLU A 7 -17.07 8.50 -7.66
N LEU A 8 -16.45 7.94 -6.63
CA LEU A 8 -15.03 7.67 -6.58
C LEU A 8 -14.57 6.81 -7.79
N LEU A 9 -15.30 5.74 -8.08
CA LEU A 9 -14.99 4.90 -9.23
C LEU A 9 -15.13 5.64 -10.56
N ARG A 10 -16.13 6.52 -10.70
CA ARG A 10 -16.31 7.37 -11.87
C ARG A 10 -15.12 8.31 -12.07
N LEU A 11 -14.70 9.01 -11.00
CA LEU A 11 -13.56 9.92 -11.02
C LEU A 11 -12.26 9.20 -11.43
N HIS A 12 -11.99 8.03 -10.87
CA HIS A 12 -10.80 7.25 -11.22
C HIS A 12 -10.81 6.76 -12.67
N ARG A 13 -11.95 6.36 -13.22
CA ARG A 13 -12.07 5.99 -14.66
C ARG A 13 -11.83 7.18 -15.58
N GLU A 14 -12.32 8.35 -15.19
CA GLU A 14 -12.10 9.58 -15.95
C GLU A 14 -10.64 10.01 -15.93
N LEU A 15 -10.00 9.94 -14.75
CA LEU A 15 -8.57 10.20 -14.58
C LEU A 15 -7.72 9.26 -15.46
N ASP A 16 -8.00 7.95 -15.43
CA ASP A 16 -7.27 6.96 -16.23
C ASP A 16 -7.40 7.28 -17.73
N ARG A 17 -8.61 7.62 -18.18
CA ARG A 17 -8.83 8.05 -19.57
C ARG A 17 -8.04 9.32 -19.90
N THR A 18 -8.09 10.35 -19.04
CA THR A 18 -7.39 11.62 -19.25
C THR A 18 -5.88 11.43 -19.29
N SER A 19 -5.32 10.63 -18.37
CA SER A 19 -3.88 10.36 -18.31
C SER A 19 -3.36 9.60 -19.53
N ARG A 20 -4.20 8.77 -20.17
CA ARG A 20 -3.84 8.04 -21.40
C ARG A 20 -3.94 8.91 -22.66
N THR A 21 -4.86 9.85 -22.68
CA THR A 21 -5.11 10.70 -23.86
C THR A 21 -4.28 11.98 -23.87
N ASN A 22 -4.00 12.54 -22.71
CA ASN A 22 -3.19 13.77 -22.57
C ASN A 22 -1.70 13.41 -22.35
N LYS A 23 -1.00 13.14 -23.43
CA LYS A 23 0.44 12.79 -23.39
C LYS A 23 1.35 13.96 -22.98
N SER A 24 0.89 15.19 -23.08
CA SER A 24 1.64 16.39 -22.67
C SER A 24 1.37 16.81 -21.23
N GLY A 25 0.32 16.25 -20.59
CA GLY A 25 -0.05 16.58 -19.22
C GLY A 25 0.97 16.07 -18.20
N ARG A 26 1.36 16.92 -17.26
CA ARG A 26 2.23 16.56 -16.12
C ARG A 26 1.38 15.88 -15.06
N PHE A 27 1.49 14.56 -14.90
CA PHE A 27 0.73 13.82 -13.90
C PHE A 27 1.43 13.86 -12.52
N LEU A 28 1.31 14.99 -11.82
CA LEU A 28 1.97 15.26 -10.54
C LEU A 28 1.52 14.32 -9.40
N SER A 29 0.27 13.85 -9.49
CA SER A 29 -0.28 12.85 -8.58
C SER A 29 -0.03 11.41 -9.02
N GLY A 30 0.72 11.20 -10.10
CA GLY A 30 0.95 9.89 -10.69
C GLY A 30 1.83 8.98 -9.83
N TRP A 31 2.02 7.76 -10.33
CA TRP A 31 2.84 6.74 -9.69
C TRP A 31 4.17 6.49 -10.41
N GLN A 32 4.50 7.30 -11.42
CA GLN A 32 5.84 7.28 -12.02
C GLN A 32 6.83 7.94 -11.07
N THR A 33 7.90 7.24 -10.77
CA THR A 33 8.94 7.68 -9.84
C THR A 33 10.31 7.58 -10.46
N THR A 34 11.23 8.43 -10.03
CA THR A 34 12.65 8.31 -10.32
C THR A 34 13.47 8.55 -9.06
N HIS A 35 14.52 7.77 -8.89
CA HIS A 35 15.52 7.95 -7.83
C HIS A 35 16.85 7.28 -8.22
N PRO A 36 18.01 7.74 -7.69
CA PRO A 36 19.32 7.27 -8.13
C PRO A 36 19.66 5.83 -7.73
N TYR A 37 18.86 5.22 -6.83
CA TYR A 37 19.16 3.91 -6.26
C TYR A 37 18.55 2.73 -7.02
N ALA A 38 17.52 2.96 -7.87
CA ALA A 38 16.80 1.88 -8.54
C ALA A 38 17.71 0.93 -9.32
N GLY A 39 18.71 1.48 -10.04
CA GLY A 39 19.70 0.68 -10.76
C GLY A 39 20.52 -0.21 -9.82
N ARG A 40 20.91 0.30 -8.64
CA ARG A 40 21.70 -0.45 -7.66
C ARG A 40 20.90 -1.61 -7.07
N TYR A 41 19.61 -1.43 -6.86
CA TYR A 41 18.75 -2.47 -6.32
C TYR A 41 18.63 -3.67 -7.25
N LEU A 42 18.69 -3.45 -8.56
CA LEU A 42 18.44 -4.45 -9.58
C LEU A 42 19.71 -4.94 -10.31
N ASN A 43 20.81 -4.17 -10.27
CA ASN A 43 22.03 -4.45 -11.04
C ASN A 43 22.79 -5.72 -10.63
N SER A 44 22.52 -6.32 -9.47
CA SER A 44 23.08 -7.59 -9.05
C SER A 44 22.27 -8.80 -9.54
N THR A 45 21.16 -8.57 -10.19
CA THR A 45 20.26 -9.60 -10.69
C THR A 45 20.64 -9.99 -12.11
N HIS A 46 21.65 -10.82 -12.26
CA HIS A 46 21.75 -11.63 -13.47
C HIS A 46 20.61 -12.65 -13.40
N VAL A 47 19.47 -12.30 -13.97
CA VAL A 47 18.35 -13.23 -14.17
C VAL A 47 18.77 -14.21 -15.25
N VAL A 48 19.64 -15.11 -14.92
CA VAL A 48 19.80 -16.33 -15.69
C VAL A 48 18.92 -17.36 -14.99
N ALA A 49 17.98 -17.91 -15.70
CA ALA A 49 17.29 -19.11 -15.25
C ALA A 49 18.39 -20.15 -14.94
N GLN A 50 18.66 -20.32 -13.67
CA GLN A 50 19.77 -21.19 -13.23
C GLN A 50 19.38 -22.66 -13.32
N ASP A 51 18.09 -22.94 -13.35
CA ASP A 51 17.56 -24.29 -13.50
C ASP A 51 16.56 -24.35 -14.68
N PRO A 52 16.92 -25.04 -15.78
CA PRO A 52 15.99 -25.27 -16.89
C PRO A 52 14.70 -25.98 -16.44
N GLY A 53 14.74 -26.78 -15.39
CA GLY A 53 13.56 -27.44 -14.82
C GLY A 53 12.54 -26.46 -14.24
N ALA A 54 13.01 -25.38 -13.63
CA ALA A 54 12.16 -24.32 -13.11
C ALA A 54 11.39 -23.55 -14.21
N LEU A 55 11.92 -23.52 -15.45
CA LEU A 55 11.23 -22.92 -16.60
C LEU A 55 10.16 -23.83 -17.20
N GLN A 56 10.18 -25.12 -16.90
CA GLN A 56 9.29 -26.14 -17.44
C GLN A 56 8.15 -26.48 -16.48
N SER A 57 8.16 -25.94 -15.26
CA SER A 57 7.21 -26.25 -14.20
C SER A 57 6.43 -25.00 -13.80
N TYR A 58 5.18 -25.19 -13.39
CA TYR A 58 4.46 -24.12 -12.68
C TYR A 58 5.11 -23.89 -11.33
N ASN A 59 5.58 -22.65 -11.10
CA ASN A 59 6.07 -22.24 -9.81
C ASN A 59 4.97 -21.54 -9.01
N PHE A 60 4.33 -22.27 -8.12
CA PHE A 60 3.39 -21.72 -7.16
C PHE A 60 4.21 -21.09 -6.02
N LEU A 61 4.44 -19.80 -6.05
CA LEU A 61 5.27 -19.06 -5.06
C LEU A 61 4.86 -19.29 -3.61
N SER A 62 3.64 -19.79 -3.38
CA SER A 62 3.23 -20.27 -2.06
C SER A 62 4.10 -21.44 -1.54
N ASP A 63 4.75 -22.15 -2.44
CA ASP A 63 5.58 -23.33 -2.12
C ASP A 63 7.07 -22.99 -2.17
N SER A 64 7.43 -21.78 -2.60
CA SER A 64 8.81 -21.31 -2.58
C SER A 64 9.30 -21.16 -1.15
N SER A 65 10.21 -22.01 -0.75
CA SER A 65 10.76 -21.99 0.59
C SER A 65 11.64 -20.75 0.85
N SER A 66 12.49 -20.38 -0.11
CA SER A 66 13.48 -19.30 0.07
C SER A 66 12.84 -17.92 0.22
N LEU A 67 11.85 -17.58 -0.65
CA LEU A 67 11.17 -16.29 -0.57
C LEU A 67 10.28 -16.19 0.67
N THR A 68 9.54 -17.26 0.98
CA THR A 68 8.71 -17.32 2.17
C THR A 68 9.55 -17.21 3.45
N ASP A 69 10.72 -17.87 3.49
CA ASP A 69 11.66 -17.75 4.61
C ASP A 69 12.21 -16.33 4.74
N ALA A 70 12.60 -15.69 3.64
CA ALA A 70 13.06 -14.29 3.66
C ALA A 70 11.97 -13.35 4.22
N ILE A 71 10.72 -13.52 3.79
CA ILE A 71 9.58 -12.72 4.27
C ILE A 71 9.33 -12.97 5.76
N THR A 72 9.23 -14.22 6.19
CA THR A 72 8.95 -14.53 7.61
C THR A 72 10.06 -14.06 8.52
N LEU A 73 11.33 -14.20 8.10
CA LEU A 73 12.49 -13.74 8.84
C LEU A 73 12.53 -12.20 8.92
N PHE A 74 12.20 -11.51 7.83
CA PHE A 74 12.09 -10.05 7.81
C PHE A 74 11.09 -9.55 8.86
N HIS A 75 9.88 -10.11 8.91
CA HIS A 75 8.86 -9.71 9.89
C HIS A 75 9.25 -10.08 11.33
N ALA A 76 9.89 -11.22 11.54
CA ALA A 76 10.38 -11.59 12.87
C ALA A 76 11.43 -10.61 13.39
N ARG A 77 12.33 -10.12 12.52
CA ARG A 77 13.37 -9.14 12.89
C ARG A 77 12.83 -7.73 13.01
N THR A 78 12.01 -7.30 12.06
CA THR A 78 11.59 -5.90 11.92
C THR A 78 10.42 -5.56 12.82
N ASP A 79 9.40 -6.43 12.84
CA ASP A 79 8.16 -6.20 13.59
C ASP A 79 8.09 -6.98 14.91
N GLY A 80 9.01 -7.90 15.15
CA GLY A 80 8.97 -8.83 16.27
C GLY A 80 7.83 -9.87 16.18
N VAL A 81 7.28 -10.10 14.98
CA VAL A 81 6.13 -10.98 14.74
C VAL A 81 6.56 -12.20 13.93
N ALA A 82 6.47 -13.38 14.54
CA ALA A 82 6.74 -14.64 13.86
C ALA A 82 5.49 -15.10 13.10
N TYR A 83 5.61 -15.24 11.80
CA TYR A 83 4.59 -15.82 10.93
C TYR A 83 4.98 -17.24 10.53
N ALA A 84 4.00 -18.14 10.43
CA ALA A 84 4.19 -19.44 9.81
C ALA A 84 4.35 -19.28 8.29
N ARG A 85 5.06 -20.19 7.63
CA ARG A 85 5.27 -20.13 6.17
C ARG A 85 3.96 -20.11 5.39
N ASP A 86 2.98 -20.91 5.80
CA ASP A 86 1.66 -20.99 5.18
C ASP A 86 0.80 -19.73 5.41
N ALA A 87 1.22 -18.81 6.28
CA ALA A 87 0.60 -17.50 6.41
C ALA A 87 1.01 -16.52 5.31
N VAL A 88 2.07 -16.80 4.55
CA VAL A 88 2.56 -15.94 3.48
C VAL A 88 1.96 -16.37 2.14
N TYR A 89 1.40 -15.41 1.40
CA TYR A 89 1.01 -15.62 0.01
C TYR A 89 1.57 -14.52 -0.88
N VAL A 90 2.32 -14.91 -1.90
CA VAL A 90 3.04 -14.00 -2.81
C VAL A 90 2.29 -13.86 -4.14
N SER A 91 2.32 -12.65 -4.73
CA SER A 91 1.72 -12.36 -6.03
C SER A 91 2.48 -11.29 -6.79
N SER A 92 2.18 -11.20 -8.09
CA SER A 92 2.72 -10.18 -9.00
C SER A 92 2.09 -8.78 -8.81
N GLY A 93 1.78 -8.41 -7.57
CA GLY A 93 1.26 -7.10 -7.19
C GLY A 93 0.08 -7.17 -6.23
N SER A 94 -0.34 -6.02 -5.71
CA SER A 94 -1.33 -5.90 -4.63
C SER A 94 -2.77 -6.14 -5.08
N SER A 95 -3.15 -5.78 -6.31
CA SER A 95 -4.55 -5.85 -6.74
C SER A 95 -5.15 -7.26 -6.73
N PRO A 96 -4.47 -8.31 -7.23
CA PRO A 96 -4.97 -9.67 -7.09
C PRO A 96 -5.13 -10.13 -5.64
N LEU A 97 -4.22 -9.71 -4.78
CA LEU A 97 -4.25 -10.02 -3.34
C LEU A 97 -5.45 -9.38 -2.66
N LEU A 98 -5.74 -8.12 -2.99
CA LEU A 98 -6.95 -7.42 -2.50
C LEU A 98 -8.22 -8.13 -2.99
N LEU A 99 -8.31 -8.47 -4.28
CA LEU A 99 -9.47 -9.18 -4.82
C LEU A 99 -9.67 -10.52 -4.13
N GLY A 100 -8.59 -11.31 -3.96
CA GLY A 100 -8.64 -12.59 -3.26
C GLY A 100 -9.09 -12.45 -1.80
N SER A 101 -8.63 -11.40 -1.11
CA SER A 101 -9.06 -11.09 0.26
C SER A 101 -10.56 -10.78 0.33
N PHE A 102 -11.09 -9.93 -0.57
CA PHE A 102 -12.52 -9.62 -0.60
C PHE A 102 -13.40 -10.80 -1.00
N LEU A 103 -12.92 -11.67 -1.91
CA LEU A 103 -13.59 -12.93 -2.21
C LEU A 103 -13.70 -13.81 -0.96
N ALA A 104 -12.60 -14.00 -0.24
CA ALA A 104 -12.59 -14.79 0.98
C ALA A 104 -13.53 -14.22 2.06
N LEU A 105 -13.51 -12.90 2.26
CA LEU A 105 -14.44 -12.23 3.18
C LEU A 105 -15.91 -12.48 2.79
N LYS A 106 -16.23 -12.43 1.49
CA LYS A 106 -17.56 -12.76 0.98
C LYS A 106 -17.95 -14.21 1.22
N GLU A 107 -17.05 -15.16 0.96
CA GLU A 107 -17.27 -16.58 1.21
C GLU A 107 -17.51 -16.90 2.68
N MET A 108 -16.84 -16.18 3.59
CA MET A 108 -17.11 -16.23 5.03
C MET A 108 -18.45 -15.62 5.43
N GLY A 109 -19.20 -15.05 4.52
CA GLY A 109 -20.49 -14.44 4.78
C GLY A 109 -20.42 -13.03 5.35
N VAL A 110 -19.30 -12.33 5.22
CA VAL A 110 -19.19 -10.89 5.55
C VAL A 110 -20.18 -10.13 4.69
N LYS A 111 -21.13 -9.44 5.34
CA LYS A 111 -22.22 -8.73 4.67
C LYS A 111 -21.90 -7.29 4.29
N GLU A 112 -20.93 -6.71 4.99
CA GLU A 112 -20.50 -5.33 4.82
C GLU A 112 -19.01 -5.22 5.20
N VAL A 113 -18.26 -4.44 4.44
CA VAL A 113 -16.88 -4.10 4.75
C VAL A 113 -16.83 -2.66 5.26
N CYS A 114 -16.39 -2.47 6.49
CA CYS A 114 -16.10 -1.16 7.05
C CYS A 114 -14.78 -0.62 6.46
N TYR A 115 -14.66 0.71 6.33
CA TYR A 115 -13.39 1.30 5.90
C TYR A 115 -13.16 2.68 6.52
N VAL A 116 -11.89 3.04 6.62
CA VAL A 116 -11.45 4.40 6.96
C VAL A 116 -10.76 5.02 5.75
N PRO A 117 -11.25 6.18 5.23
CA PRO A 117 -10.60 6.83 4.10
C PRO A 117 -9.22 7.41 4.49
N PRO A 118 -8.31 7.52 3.53
CA PRO A 118 -8.42 7.05 2.15
C PRO A 118 -8.10 5.56 2.03
N VAL A 119 -8.88 4.82 1.24
CA VAL A 119 -8.51 3.47 0.82
C VAL A 119 -8.21 3.44 -0.68
N TYR A 120 -7.43 2.45 -1.12
CA TYR A 120 -7.13 2.31 -2.54
C TYR A 120 -8.41 2.07 -3.35
N TYR A 121 -8.60 2.79 -4.45
CA TYR A 121 -9.85 2.76 -5.23
C TYR A 121 -10.29 1.36 -5.66
N SER A 122 -9.33 0.42 -5.84
CA SER A 122 -9.65 -0.97 -6.17
C SER A 122 -10.45 -1.67 -5.08
N CYS A 123 -10.38 -1.23 -3.83
CA CYS A 123 -11.22 -1.76 -2.75
C CYS A 123 -12.71 -1.51 -3.07
N TYR A 124 -13.04 -0.28 -3.47
CA TYR A 124 -14.42 0.07 -3.89
C TYR A 124 -14.83 -0.72 -5.13
N TYR A 125 -13.94 -0.83 -6.12
CA TYR A 125 -14.22 -1.56 -7.35
C TYR A 125 -14.50 -3.03 -7.08
N PHE A 126 -13.66 -3.71 -6.30
CA PHE A 126 -13.82 -5.12 -6.00
C PHE A 126 -15.04 -5.38 -5.14
N CYS A 127 -15.27 -4.60 -4.07
CA CYS A 127 -16.46 -4.74 -3.24
C CYS A 127 -17.74 -4.52 -4.06
N ALA A 128 -17.80 -3.50 -4.91
CA ALA A 128 -18.93 -3.27 -5.81
C ALA A 128 -19.15 -4.44 -6.78
N SER A 129 -18.09 -4.96 -7.40
CA SER A 129 -18.15 -6.09 -8.32
C SER A 129 -18.62 -7.39 -7.66
N LEU A 130 -18.28 -7.57 -6.38
CA LEU A 130 -18.67 -8.72 -5.57
C LEU A 130 -20.05 -8.54 -4.91
N GLY A 131 -20.68 -7.37 -5.03
CA GLY A 131 -21.95 -7.06 -4.36
C GLY A 131 -21.81 -6.97 -2.84
N VAL A 132 -20.63 -6.60 -2.32
CA VAL A 132 -20.37 -6.37 -0.89
C VAL A 132 -20.38 -4.87 -0.62
N PRO A 133 -21.34 -4.35 0.16
CA PRO A 133 -21.37 -2.92 0.47
C PRO A 133 -20.20 -2.50 1.33
N MET A 134 -19.73 -1.25 1.14
CA MET A 134 -18.72 -0.62 1.97
C MET A 134 -19.33 0.49 2.82
N ARG A 135 -18.99 0.53 4.12
CA ARG A 135 -19.43 1.56 5.06
C ARG A 135 -18.24 2.30 5.64
N GLN A 136 -18.22 3.62 5.47
CA GLN A 136 -17.25 4.48 6.14
C GLN A 136 -17.51 4.50 7.64
N VAL A 137 -16.48 4.33 8.45
CA VAL A 137 -16.58 4.26 9.91
C VAL A 137 -15.82 5.38 10.63
N SER A 138 -15.18 6.28 9.90
CA SER A 138 -14.58 7.50 10.43
C SER A 138 -14.64 8.59 9.37
N ALA A 139 -14.92 9.83 9.81
CA ALA A 139 -14.71 11.01 8.98
C ALA A 139 -13.27 11.56 9.14
N ASP A 140 -12.62 11.20 10.23
CA ASP A 140 -11.28 11.68 10.59
C ASP A 140 -10.20 10.79 10.02
N LEU A 141 -9.04 11.37 9.78
CA LEU A 141 -7.83 10.63 9.44
C LEU A 141 -7.23 10.01 10.71
N LEU A 142 -6.89 8.72 10.63
CA LEU A 142 -6.39 7.97 11.79
C LEU A 142 -4.98 8.35 12.26
N HIS A 143 -4.33 9.34 11.66
CA HIS A 143 -3.09 9.88 12.21
C HIS A 143 -3.35 10.75 13.45
N SER A 144 -4.60 11.17 13.68
CA SER A 144 -4.99 11.92 14.87
C SER A 144 -5.26 10.99 16.05
N GLU A 145 -4.73 11.35 17.22
CA GLU A 145 -5.03 10.69 18.49
C GLU A 145 -6.52 10.74 18.84
N THR A 146 -7.17 11.86 18.50
CA THR A 146 -8.56 12.15 18.84
C THR A 146 -9.56 11.66 17.79
N ALA A 147 -9.09 11.05 16.69
CA ALA A 147 -9.97 10.55 15.66
C ALA A 147 -11.06 9.62 16.23
N GLU A 148 -12.29 9.84 15.78
CA GLU A 148 -13.42 9.00 16.15
C GLU A 148 -13.65 7.93 15.10
N ILE A 149 -13.91 6.70 15.57
CA ILE A 149 -14.15 5.53 14.74
C ILE A 149 -15.40 4.80 15.24
N ASP A 150 -16.41 4.70 14.36
CA ASP A 150 -17.68 3.99 14.64
C ASP A 150 -17.58 2.52 14.23
N LEU A 151 -16.91 1.71 15.05
CA LEU A 151 -16.74 0.28 14.81
C LEU A 151 -17.97 -0.52 15.24
N PRO A 152 -18.46 -1.47 14.40
CA PRO A 152 -19.64 -2.27 14.74
C PRO A 152 -19.41 -3.17 15.95
N GLU A 153 -20.43 -3.34 16.78
CA GLU A 153 -20.38 -4.25 17.95
C GLU A 153 -20.51 -5.74 17.59
N ARG A 154 -20.61 -6.06 16.31
CA ARG A 154 -20.65 -7.44 15.77
C ARG A 154 -19.40 -7.75 14.99
N ARG A 155 -19.11 -9.03 14.78
CA ARG A 155 -18.05 -9.50 13.87
C ARG A 155 -18.21 -8.88 12.49
N SER A 156 -17.18 -8.21 12.01
CA SER A 156 -17.15 -7.46 10.75
C SER A 156 -15.75 -7.48 10.14
N ALA A 157 -15.59 -6.83 8.99
CA ALA A 157 -14.29 -6.58 8.39
C ALA A 157 -14.03 -5.08 8.30
N LEU A 158 -12.81 -4.64 8.61
CA LEU A 158 -12.34 -3.26 8.49
C LEU A 158 -11.19 -3.20 7.49
N VAL A 159 -11.22 -2.24 6.58
CA VAL A 159 -10.11 -1.89 5.69
C VAL A 159 -9.53 -0.55 6.10
N LEU A 160 -8.23 -0.49 6.27
CA LEU A 160 -7.49 0.75 6.52
C LEU A 160 -6.13 0.72 5.81
N CYS A 161 -5.59 1.92 5.52
CA CYS A 161 -4.24 2.08 5.00
C CYS A 161 -3.29 2.50 6.11
N ASP A 162 -2.12 1.85 6.19
CA ASP A 162 -1.03 2.27 7.05
C ASP A 162 0.33 1.99 6.38
N PRO A 163 1.09 2.99 6.00
CA PRO A 163 0.82 4.44 6.13
C PRO A 163 -0.44 4.91 5.37
N ILE A 164 -1.01 6.04 5.82
CA ILE A 164 -2.08 6.75 5.11
C ILE A 164 -1.44 7.43 3.88
N TRP A 165 -1.27 6.66 2.83
CA TRP A 165 -0.35 6.88 1.72
C TRP A 165 -0.56 8.19 0.94
N VAL A 166 -1.75 8.77 0.96
CA VAL A 166 -2.05 10.06 0.32
C VAL A 166 -1.34 11.21 1.03
N PHE A 167 -1.28 11.14 2.36
CA PHE A 167 -0.66 12.14 3.24
C PHE A 167 0.78 11.77 3.59
N GLY A 168 1.16 10.50 3.44
CA GLY A 168 2.42 10.01 3.96
C GLY A 168 2.47 9.93 5.49
N THR A 169 1.32 10.02 6.19
CA THR A 169 1.25 9.91 7.65
C THR A 169 0.98 8.47 8.08
N THR A 170 1.31 8.11 9.33
CA THR A 170 1.03 6.80 9.89
C THR A 170 -0.21 6.83 10.78
N VAL A 171 -0.84 5.67 10.99
CA VAL A 171 -1.96 5.54 11.93
C VAL A 171 -1.43 5.74 13.35
N HIS A 172 -2.10 6.60 14.14
CA HIS A 172 -1.71 6.90 15.51
C HIS A 172 -1.87 5.65 16.40
N GLU A 173 -0.91 5.42 17.32
CA GLU A 173 -0.88 4.23 18.18
C GLU A 173 -2.18 3.99 18.95
N ARG A 174 -2.81 5.06 19.47
CA ARG A 174 -4.08 4.97 20.17
C ARG A 174 -5.22 4.43 19.30
N GLN A 175 -5.21 4.72 18.00
CA GLN A 175 -6.19 4.16 17.07
C GLN A 175 -5.93 2.68 16.82
N ILE A 176 -4.66 2.28 16.71
CA ILE A 176 -4.28 0.86 16.63
C ILE A 176 -4.76 0.10 17.87
N GLU A 177 -4.58 0.66 19.05
CA GLU A 177 -5.07 0.05 20.31
C GLU A 177 -6.58 -0.12 20.33
N LYS A 178 -7.36 0.92 19.91
CA LYS A 178 -8.83 0.83 19.80
C LYS A 178 -9.25 -0.28 18.84
N ILE A 179 -8.61 -0.36 17.67
CA ILE A 179 -8.90 -1.39 16.66
C ILE A 179 -8.54 -2.79 17.19
N ALA A 180 -7.38 -2.95 17.84
CA ALA A 180 -6.98 -4.22 18.43
C ALA A 180 -7.93 -4.67 19.56
N GLN A 181 -8.43 -3.74 20.38
CA GLN A 181 -9.46 -4.04 21.39
C GLN A 181 -10.77 -4.49 20.74
N TRP A 182 -11.18 -3.82 19.67
CA TRP A 182 -12.35 -4.20 18.89
C TRP A 182 -12.21 -5.60 18.26
N GLN A 183 -11.05 -5.93 17.68
CA GLN A 183 -10.76 -7.26 17.17
C GLN A 183 -10.97 -8.35 18.26
N ARG A 184 -10.34 -8.15 19.42
CA ARG A 184 -10.45 -9.10 20.53
C ARG A 184 -11.88 -9.27 21.06
N ARG A 185 -12.65 -8.16 21.10
CA ARG A 185 -14.04 -8.19 21.61
C ARG A 185 -15.00 -8.86 20.65
N THR A 186 -14.82 -8.66 19.34
CA THR A 186 -15.81 -9.07 18.33
C THR A 186 -15.37 -10.21 17.42
N GLY A 187 -14.09 -10.60 17.45
CA GLY A 187 -13.51 -11.52 16.47
C GLY A 187 -13.45 -10.95 15.05
N SER A 188 -13.48 -9.62 14.91
CA SER A 188 -13.52 -8.93 13.62
C SER A 188 -12.17 -8.96 12.91
N LEU A 189 -12.22 -8.96 11.59
CA LEU A 189 -11.06 -9.01 10.73
C LEU A 189 -10.61 -7.60 10.32
N VAL A 190 -9.31 -7.39 10.20
CA VAL A 190 -8.74 -6.15 9.68
C VAL A 190 -7.89 -6.46 8.43
N LEU A 191 -8.15 -5.75 7.34
CA LEU A 191 -7.30 -5.71 6.17
C LEU A 191 -6.47 -4.42 6.21
N VAL A 192 -5.18 -4.54 6.50
CA VAL A 192 -4.24 -3.43 6.45
C VAL A 192 -3.66 -3.36 5.04
N ASP A 193 -3.98 -2.29 4.31
CA ASP A 193 -3.24 -1.95 3.08
C ASP A 193 -1.91 -1.28 3.46
N GLY A 194 -0.91 -2.11 3.66
CA GLY A 194 0.46 -1.74 4.00
C GLY A 194 1.34 -1.50 2.76
N THR A 195 0.74 -1.06 1.66
CA THR A 195 1.43 -0.88 0.36
C THR A 195 2.70 -0.03 0.45
N PHE A 196 2.77 0.92 1.40
CA PHE A 196 3.92 1.80 1.63
C PHE A 196 4.60 1.54 2.98
N GLN A 197 4.37 0.39 3.61
CA GLN A 197 5.08 0.01 4.84
C GLN A 197 6.58 -0.12 4.61
N TYR A 198 7.35 0.07 5.68
CA TYR A 198 8.83 0.03 5.71
C TYR A 198 9.53 1.17 4.97
N ALA A 199 8.80 2.20 4.54
CA ALA A 199 9.32 3.46 3.98
C ALA A 199 9.14 4.63 4.97
N ARG A 200 9.25 4.38 6.29
CA ARG A 200 9.13 5.39 7.35
C ARG A 200 10.32 6.33 7.36
N TRP A 201 10.03 7.60 7.59
CA TRP A 201 11.06 8.66 7.66
C TRP A 201 11.72 8.73 9.03
N ASP A 202 10.96 8.46 10.09
CA ASP A 202 11.53 8.24 11.43
C ASP A 202 12.14 6.84 11.50
N ARG A 203 13.44 6.79 11.72
CA ARG A 203 14.24 5.56 11.76
C ARG A 203 14.51 5.08 13.18
N SER A 204 13.89 5.70 14.19
CA SER A 204 14.01 5.25 15.59
C SER A 204 13.43 3.84 15.80
N SER A 205 12.46 3.46 14.99
CA SER A 205 11.91 2.09 14.94
C SER A 205 11.57 1.73 13.49
N ARG A 206 11.90 0.51 13.08
CA ARG A 206 11.49 -0.06 11.79
C ARG A 206 10.13 -0.76 11.85
N ALA A 207 9.68 -1.14 13.04
CA ALA A 207 8.41 -1.81 13.22
C ALA A 207 7.24 -0.91 12.81
N GLU A 208 6.31 -1.48 12.05
CA GLU A 208 5.11 -0.75 11.66
C GLU A 208 4.07 -0.73 12.79
N PRO A 209 3.39 0.40 13.06
CA PRO A 209 2.41 0.49 14.15
C PRO A 209 1.33 -0.59 14.08
N THR A 210 0.85 -0.91 12.89
CA THR A 210 -0.16 -1.94 12.65
C THR A 210 0.33 -3.38 12.89
N SER A 211 1.62 -3.61 13.15
CA SER A 211 2.13 -4.92 13.59
C SER A 211 1.61 -5.33 14.97
N ARG A 212 1.09 -4.36 15.75
CA ARG A 212 0.45 -4.59 17.06
C ARG A 212 -0.99 -5.09 16.99
N LEU A 213 -1.61 -5.08 15.81
CA LEU A 213 -2.92 -5.70 15.61
C LEU A 213 -2.83 -7.22 15.79
N ASP A 214 -3.94 -7.83 16.16
CA ASP A 214 -4.00 -9.29 16.31
C ASP A 214 -3.72 -9.97 14.97
N ARG A 215 -2.57 -10.63 14.85
CA ARG A 215 -2.12 -11.29 13.61
C ARG A 215 -3.08 -12.39 13.14
N ASP A 216 -3.78 -13.01 14.09
CA ASP A 216 -4.72 -14.10 13.79
C ASP A 216 -6.07 -13.59 13.28
N LEU A 217 -6.27 -12.25 13.32
CA LEU A 217 -7.44 -11.54 12.81
C LEU A 217 -7.07 -10.47 11.76
N THR A 218 -5.82 -10.43 11.32
CA THR A 218 -5.35 -9.38 10.41
C THR A 218 -4.79 -9.94 9.11
N PHE A 219 -5.32 -9.45 7.99
CA PHE A 219 -4.64 -9.50 6.70
C PHE A 219 -3.66 -8.33 6.64
N ARG A 220 -2.46 -8.56 6.21
CA ARG A 220 -1.49 -7.50 6.04
C ARG A 220 -0.92 -7.57 4.64
N LEU A 221 -1.30 -6.60 3.80
CA LEU A 221 -0.79 -6.46 2.44
C LEU A 221 0.51 -5.65 2.48
N VAL A 222 1.58 -6.22 1.97
CA VAL A 222 2.88 -5.55 1.86
C VAL A 222 3.33 -5.52 0.41
N CYS A 223 3.84 -4.36 -0.03
CA CYS A 223 4.24 -4.13 -1.41
C CYS A 223 5.66 -3.53 -1.49
N PRO A 224 6.71 -4.34 -1.28
CA PRO A 224 8.09 -3.87 -1.22
C PRO A 224 8.54 -3.04 -2.42
N THR A 225 8.02 -3.36 -3.60
CA THR A 225 8.34 -2.62 -4.84
C THR A 225 7.78 -1.19 -4.84
N LYS A 226 6.72 -0.92 -4.07
CA LYS A 226 6.23 0.43 -3.86
C LYS A 226 7.00 1.14 -2.76
N SER A 227 7.29 0.46 -1.66
CA SER A 227 8.13 1.01 -0.59
C SER A 227 9.49 1.49 -1.13
N LEU A 228 10.08 0.73 -2.04
CA LEU A 228 11.36 1.05 -2.69
C LEU A 228 11.22 1.85 -4.00
N ALA A 229 10.02 2.28 -4.37
CA ALA A 229 9.71 3.04 -5.59
C ALA A 229 10.24 2.40 -6.90
N VAL A 230 10.17 1.06 -7.02
CA VAL A 230 10.58 0.27 -8.19
C VAL A 230 9.41 -0.50 -8.80
N HIS A 231 8.39 0.22 -9.25
CA HIS A 231 7.09 -0.33 -9.64
C HIS A 231 7.14 -1.28 -10.85
N GLY A 232 8.17 -1.20 -11.68
CA GLY A 232 8.38 -2.09 -12.82
C GLY A 232 8.55 -3.54 -12.40
N THR A 233 9.11 -3.77 -11.20
CA THR A 233 9.20 -5.09 -10.59
C THR A 233 7.90 -5.42 -9.88
N ARG A 234 7.20 -6.44 -10.34
CA ARG A 234 5.86 -6.79 -9.87
C ARG A 234 5.91 -7.80 -8.73
N PHE A 235 5.92 -7.31 -7.49
CA PHE A 235 5.97 -8.13 -6.29
C PHE A 235 5.17 -7.51 -5.14
N ALA A 236 4.32 -8.30 -4.54
CA ALA A 236 3.61 -8.02 -3.29
C ALA A 236 3.28 -9.33 -2.58
N TYR A 237 2.99 -9.27 -1.31
CA TYR A 237 2.54 -10.43 -0.55
C TYR A 237 1.48 -10.07 0.49
N LEU A 238 0.72 -11.09 0.92
CA LEU A 238 -0.19 -11.04 2.06
C LEU A 238 0.37 -11.89 3.19
N LEU A 239 0.22 -11.37 4.41
CA LEU A 239 0.27 -12.15 5.64
C LEU A 239 -1.17 -12.45 6.03
N LEU A 240 -1.50 -13.73 6.20
CA LEU A 240 -2.87 -14.22 6.31
C LEU A 240 -3.20 -14.70 7.72
N PRO A 241 -4.38 -14.34 8.24
CA PRO A 241 -4.90 -14.95 9.45
C PRO A 241 -5.17 -16.44 9.22
N PRO A 242 -4.99 -17.31 10.26
CA PRO A 242 -5.10 -18.77 10.11
C PRO A 242 -6.40 -19.26 9.46
N GLU A 243 -7.52 -18.68 9.87
CA GLU A 243 -8.87 -19.05 9.39
C GLU A 243 -9.06 -18.86 7.88
N LEU A 244 -8.27 -18.00 7.26
CA LEU A 244 -8.47 -17.58 5.86
C LEU A 244 -7.36 -18.01 4.91
N ARG A 245 -6.34 -18.69 5.41
CA ARG A 245 -5.18 -19.08 4.59
C ARG A 245 -5.58 -19.87 3.36
N GLU A 246 -6.36 -20.92 3.54
CA GLU A 246 -6.78 -21.79 2.44
C GLU A 246 -7.67 -21.06 1.44
N THR A 247 -8.70 -20.38 1.91
CA THR A 247 -9.66 -19.67 1.06
C THR A 247 -8.99 -18.57 0.24
N VAL A 248 -8.13 -17.74 0.87
CA VAL A 248 -7.42 -16.67 0.15
C VAL A 248 -6.40 -17.24 -0.83
N ARG A 249 -5.65 -18.27 -0.45
CA ARG A 249 -4.71 -18.95 -1.36
C ARG A 249 -5.41 -19.49 -2.59
N TYR A 250 -6.52 -20.18 -2.40
CA TYR A 250 -7.32 -20.72 -3.49
C TYR A 250 -7.86 -19.61 -4.40
N ALA A 251 -8.45 -18.57 -3.84
CA ALA A 251 -8.94 -17.41 -4.59
C ALA A 251 -7.83 -16.74 -5.40
N CYS A 252 -6.70 -16.42 -4.75
CA CYS A 252 -5.57 -15.77 -5.41
C CYS A 252 -4.93 -16.64 -6.50
N ALA A 253 -4.78 -17.95 -6.27
CA ALA A 253 -4.23 -18.87 -7.26
C ALA A 253 -5.10 -18.92 -8.53
N ASN A 254 -6.43 -18.84 -8.38
CA ASN A 254 -7.35 -18.79 -9.53
C ASN A 254 -7.36 -17.43 -10.24
N ILE A 255 -6.99 -16.34 -9.56
CA ILE A 255 -6.92 -14.99 -10.15
C ILE A 255 -5.62 -14.80 -10.93
N THR A 256 -4.49 -15.22 -10.37
CA THR A 256 -3.15 -14.91 -10.93
C THR A 256 -2.43 -16.10 -11.53
N GLY A 257 -2.87 -17.32 -11.21
CA GLY A 257 -2.09 -18.51 -11.54
C GLY A 257 -0.74 -18.56 -10.82
N ALA A 258 0.20 -19.28 -11.41
CA ALA A 258 1.57 -19.39 -10.91
C ALA A 258 2.40 -18.15 -11.29
N THR A 259 3.37 -17.82 -10.46
CA THR A 259 4.31 -16.74 -10.74
C THR A 259 5.56 -17.29 -11.42
N GLY A 260 6.10 -16.56 -12.38
CA GLY A 260 7.31 -17.00 -13.10
C GLY A 260 8.56 -17.01 -12.21
N ALA A 261 9.47 -17.97 -12.44
CA ALA A 261 10.73 -18.15 -11.69
C ALA A 261 11.59 -16.87 -11.65
N ALA A 262 11.61 -16.10 -12.74
CA ALA A 262 12.31 -14.81 -12.78
C ALA A 262 11.75 -13.79 -11.76
N ASN A 263 10.44 -13.79 -11.54
CA ASN A 263 9.81 -12.88 -10.55
C ASN A 263 10.17 -13.27 -9.12
N GLU A 264 10.34 -14.55 -8.83
CA GLU A 264 10.78 -15.00 -7.51
C GLU A 264 12.19 -14.50 -7.19
N HIS A 265 13.10 -14.62 -8.15
CA HIS A 265 14.47 -14.14 -7.99
C HIS A 265 14.53 -12.62 -7.74
N PHE A 266 13.74 -11.85 -8.49
CA PHE A 266 13.59 -10.42 -8.22
C PHE A 266 12.96 -10.13 -6.86
N ALA A 267 11.95 -10.90 -6.44
CA ALA A 267 11.32 -10.73 -5.16
C ALA A 267 12.29 -10.97 -4.00
N LEU A 268 13.14 -12.01 -4.08
CA LEU A 268 14.20 -12.25 -3.10
C LEU A 268 15.16 -11.05 -3.01
N ARG A 269 15.63 -10.53 -4.16
CA ARG A 269 16.49 -9.36 -4.18
C ARG A 269 15.82 -8.12 -3.59
N ILE A 270 14.55 -7.88 -3.89
CA ILE A 270 13.78 -6.77 -3.33
C ILE A 270 13.62 -6.91 -1.80
N MET A 271 13.44 -8.13 -1.28
CA MET A 271 13.42 -8.37 0.17
C MET A 271 14.78 -8.07 0.83
N GLU A 272 15.88 -8.46 0.21
CA GLU A 272 17.22 -8.12 0.70
C GLU A 272 17.45 -6.60 0.77
N VAL A 273 17.02 -5.85 -0.26
CA VAL A 273 17.12 -4.39 -0.29
C VAL A 273 16.23 -3.75 0.77
N LEU A 274 15.02 -4.24 0.94
CA LEU A 274 14.08 -3.74 1.95
C LEU A 274 14.60 -3.98 3.36
N ASP A 275 15.26 -5.11 3.58
CA ASP A 275 15.87 -5.49 4.87
C ASP A 275 17.20 -4.75 5.15
N SER A 276 17.80 -4.15 4.12
CA SER A 276 19.02 -3.36 4.25
C SER A 276 18.75 -1.99 4.81
N ASP A 277 19.26 -1.69 6.00
CA ASP A 277 19.15 -0.37 6.61
C ASP A 277 19.78 0.72 5.73
N GLU A 278 20.98 0.47 5.18
CA GLU A 278 21.68 1.44 4.35
C GLU A 278 20.89 1.82 3.09
N SER A 279 20.37 0.83 2.36
CA SER A 279 19.62 1.05 1.12
C SER A 279 18.30 1.77 1.37
N ASN A 280 17.59 1.38 2.41
CA ASN A 280 16.32 1.97 2.78
C ASN A 280 16.52 3.42 3.28
N ASP A 281 17.50 3.64 4.15
CA ASP A 281 17.83 4.97 4.68
C ASP A 281 18.30 5.94 3.58
N ALA A 282 19.05 5.47 2.61
CA ALA A 282 19.48 6.28 1.49
C ALA A 282 18.29 6.78 0.67
N LEU A 283 17.32 5.90 0.39
CA LEU A 283 16.10 6.28 -0.33
C LEU A 283 15.26 7.26 0.49
N VAL A 284 15.05 6.99 1.76
CA VAL A 284 14.27 7.87 2.65
C VAL A 284 14.89 9.27 2.72
N ARG A 285 16.21 9.37 2.93
CA ARG A 285 16.91 10.68 2.91
C ARG A 285 16.76 11.40 1.57
N HIS A 286 16.78 10.67 0.46
CA HIS A 286 16.55 11.27 -0.87
C HIS A 286 15.12 11.83 -0.99
N ILE A 287 14.11 11.08 -0.53
CA ILE A 287 12.71 11.55 -0.55
C ILE A 287 12.55 12.81 0.31
N GLN A 288 13.14 12.84 1.50
CA GLN A 288 13.14 13.98 2.39
C GLN A 288 13.80 15.21 1.74
N ALA A 289 14.97 15.02 1.12
CA ALA A 289 15.67 16.08 0.41
C ALA A 289 14.86 16.64 -0.77
N GLU A 290 14.18 15.78 -1.54
CA GLU A 290 13.30 16.22 -2.63
C GLU A 290 12.09 17.04 -2.09
N ARG A 291 11.48 16.58 -0.99
CA ARG A 291 10.43 17.35 -0.33
C ARG A 291 10.90 18.72 0.10
N ASP A 292 12.02 18.79 0.83
CA ASP A 292 12.56 20.04 1.34
C ASP A 292 12.90 21.00 0.18
N ARG A 293 13.48 20.49 -0.90
CA ARG A 293 13.74 21.27 -2.12
C ARG A 293 12.44 21.84 -2.74
N LEU A 294 11.35 21.06 -2.78
CA LEU A 294 10.07 21.52 -3.31
C LEU A 294 9.42 22.59 -2.40
N LEU A 295 9.60 22.50 -1.09
CA LEU A 295 9.17 23.52 -0.13
C LEU A 295 10.01 24.79 -0.26
N ASP A 296 11.34 24.69 -0.26
CA ASP A 296 12.27 25.83 -0.34
C ASP A 296 12.10 26.61 -1.66
N SER A 297 11.82 25.90 -2.75
CA SER A 297 11.55 26.55 -4.05
C SER A 297 10.13 27.13 -4.17
N GLY A 298 9.27 26.94 -3.20
CA GLY A 298 7.88 27.43 -3.19
C GLY A 298 6.94 26.65 -4.12
N VAL A 299 7.38 25.54 -4.71
CA VAL A 299 6.53 24.62 -5.49
C VAL A 299 5.43 24.02 -4.59
N ILE A 300 5.81 23.54 -3.41
CA ILE A 300 4.86 23.19 -2.35
C ILE A 300 4.71 24.41 -1.44
N ARG A 301 3.48 24.97 -1.36
CA ARG A 301 3.15 26.14 -0.53
C ARG A 301 2.73 25.77 0.89
N ALA A 302 2.02 24.63 0.99
CA ALA A 302 1.55 24.12 2.27
C ALA A 302 1.27 22.62 2.17
N GLU A 303 1.47 21.90 3.25
CA GLU A 303 1.10 20.49 3.38
C GLU A 303 -0.08 20.35 4.35
N ALA A 304 -1.00 19.43 4.06
CA ALA A 304 -2.12 19.13 4.97
C ALA A 304 -1.62 18.50 6.29
N ALA A 305 -0.55 17.71 6.21
CA ALA A 305 0.21 17.18 7.34
C ALA A 305 1.63 16.87 6.88
N PRO A 306 2.65 17.01 7.74
CA PRO A 306 4.01 16.61 7.41
C PRO A 306 4.07 15.10 7.13
N PRO A 307 4.58 14.66 5.96
CA PRO A 307 4.75 13.24 5.68
C PRO A 307 5.74 12.58 6.66
N GLN A 308 5.47 11.34 6.98
CA GLN A 308 6.23 10.48 7.89
C GLN A 308 6.66 9.16 7.24
N ALA A 309 6.13 8.88 6.05
CA ALA A 309 6.40 7.63 5.34
C ALA A 309 6.08 7.74 3.84
N GLY A 310 6.70 6.88 3.04
CA GLY A 310 6.49 6.83 1.60
C GLY A 310 7.06 8.05 0.87
N TYR A 311 6.51 8.33 -0.30
CA TYR A 311 6.96 9.43 -1.19
C TYR A 311 5.79 10.25 -1.73
N TYR A 312 4.68 10.28 -1.02
CA TYR A 312 3.56 11.19 -1.31
C TYR A 312 3.38 12.20 -0.20
N ALA A 313 2.94 13.39 -0.60
CA ALA A 313 2.43 14.43 0.28
C ALA A 313 1.05 14.87 -0.22
N PHE A 314 0.21 15.37 0.68
CA PHE A 314 -1.04 16.03 0.32
C PHE A 314 -0.87 17.52 0.56
N ALA A 315 -0.78 18.30 -0.53
CA ALA A 315 -0.24 19.65 -0.45
C ALA A 315 -0.90 20.60 -1.44
N VAL A 316 -0.80 21.88 -1.12
CA VAL A 316 -1.11 23.00 -2.03
C VAL A 316 0.13 23.31 -2.85
N LEU A 317 -0.01 23.31 -4.18
CA LEU A 317 1.05 23.67 -5.10
C LEU A 317 0.94 25.12 -5.57
N ASP A 318 2.04 25.67 -6.08
CA ASP A 318 2.05 26.97 -6.75
C ASP A 318 1.26 26.93 -8.07
N ASP A 319 0.83 28.11 -8.55
CA ASP A 319 -0.04 28.22 -9.73
C ASP A 319 0.65 27.79 -11.03
N ALA A 320 1.99 27.97 -11.12
CA ALA A 320 2.75 27.55 -12.27
C ALA A 320 2.85 26.02 -12.37
N SER A 321 3.03 25.35 -11.22
CA SER A 321 3.04 23.89 -11.14
C SER A 321 1.67 23.29 -11.45
N MET A 322 0.58 23.97 -11.05
CA MET A 322 -0.80 23.51 -11.31
C MET A 322 -1.22 23.69 -12.76
N LYS A 323 -0.55 24.59 -13.51
CA LYS A 323 -0.88 24.81 -14.93
C LYS A 323 -0.62 23.55 -15.75
N GLU A 324 -1.65 23.08 -16.46
CA GLU A 324 -1.61 21.87 -17.29
C GLU A 324 -1.30 20.58 -16.50
N ALA A 325 -1.41 20.60 -15.16
CA ALA A 325 -1.18 19.43 -14.33
C ALA A 325 -2.40 18.52 -14.31
N ILE A 326 -2.14 17.21 -14.30
CA ILE A 326 -3.12 16.18 -13.93
C ILE A 326 -2.89 15.87 -12.46
N VAL A 327 -3.90 16.10 -11.61
CA VAL A 327 -3.80 15.94 -10.17
C VAL A 327 -4.99 15.17 -9.60
N MET A 328 -4.80 14.62 -8.43
CA MET A 328 -5.84 13.98 -7.62
C MET A 328 -6.06 14.82 -6.36
N ASP A 329 -7.21 15.46 -6.28
CA ASP A 329 -7.66 16.23 -5.11
C ASP A 329 -8.38 15.34 -4.07
N GLN A 330 -8.90 15.95 -3.01
CA GLN A 330 -9.59 15.27 -1.91
C GLN A 330 -10.74 14.35 -2.37
N ARG A 331 -11.43 14.70 -3.48
CA ARG A 331 -12.59 13.93 -3.99
C ARG A 331 -12.20 12.53 -4.44
N PHE A 332 -10.97 12.35 -4.96
CA PHE A 332 -10.44 11.05 -5.38
C PHE A 332 -10.21 10.07 -4.22
N PHE A 333 -10.23 10.57 -3.00
CA PHE A 333 -9.91 9.84 -1.78
C PHE A 333 -11.07 9.73 -0.80
N GLY A 334 -12.23 10.31 -1.15
CA GLY A 334 -13.39 10.35 -0.26
C GLY A 334 -13.18 11.23 0.96
N LEU A 335 -12.41 12.32 0.80
CA LEU A 335 -12.06 13.26 1.85
C LEU A 335 -12.76 14.59 1.66
N ASP A 336 -12.98 15.30 2.76
CA ASP A 336 -13.52 16.66 2.82
C ASP A 336 -12.61 17.57 3.66
N GLY A 337 -12.69 18.88 3.46
CA GLY A 337 -11.95 19.87 4.27
C GLY A 337 -10.51 20.13 3.83
N PHE A 338 -10.11 19.64 2.65
CA PHE A 338 -8.78 19.82 2.09
C PHE A 338 -8.81 20.58 0.75
N ASP A 339 -9.52 21.71 0.74
CA ASP A 339 -9.64 22.52 -0.46
C ASP A 339 -8.25 22.95 -0.97
N ASN A 340 -8.08 22.90 -2.31
CA ASN A 340 -6.82 23.19 -3.01
C ASN A 340 -5.66 22.22 -2.74
N HIS A 341 -5.83 21.22 -1.87
CA HIS A 341 -4.79 20.20 -1.69
C HIS A 341 -4.92 19.11 -2.76
N VAL A 342 -3.77 18.67 -3.22
CA VAL A 342 -3.65 17.56 -4.19
C VAL A 342 -2.60 16.56 -3.72
N ARG A 343 -2.72 15.32 -4.14
CA ARG A 343 -1.65 14.36 -3.93
C ARG A 343 -0.44 14.71 -4.79
N VAL A 344 0.71 14.85 -4.18
CA VAL A 344 1.99 15.19 -4.79
C VAL A 344 2.92 13.98 -4.71
N ASN A 345 3.44 13.55 -5.85
CA ASN A 345 4.50 12.56 -5.92
C ASN A 345 5.85 13.25 -5.77
N LEU A 346 6.50 13.11 -4.64
CA LEU A 346 7.80 13.74 -4.34
C LEU A 346 8.93 13.23 -5.26
N LEU A 347 8.80 12.03 -5.81
CA LEU A 347 9.74 11.41 -6.74
C LEU A 347 9.29 11.53 -8.21
N TYR A 348 8.42 12.48 -8.53
CA TYR A 348 7.97 12.68 -9.92
C TYR A 348 9.13 13.12 -10.82
N PRO A 349 9.41 12.41 -11.95
CA PRO A 349 10.59 12.67 -12.78
C PRO A 349 10.59 14.03 -13.49
N GLY A 350 9.47 14.71 -13.56
CA GLY A 350 9.31 16.00 -14.21
C GLY A 350 9.41 17.21 -13.27
N TRP A 351 9.82 17.05 -12.01
CA TRP A 351 10.11 18.20 -11.16
C TRP A 351 11.29 18.97 -11.71
N PRO A 352 11.28 20.34 -11.62
CA PRO A 352 12.44 21.14 -12.01
C PRO A 352 13.69 20.66 -11.28
N GLN A 353 14.74 20.41 -12.04
CA GLN A 353 16.05 20.13 -11.43
C GLN A 353 16.69 21.43 -10.93
N PRO A 354 17.51 21.38 -9.88
CA PRO A 354 18.19 22.55 -9.32
C PRO A 354 19.12 23.23 -10.33
#